data_7d6310508066cab5c93fa16c2854c7a0
#
_entry.id   7d6310508066cab5c93fa16c2854c7a0
#
_cell.length_a   1.000
_cell.length_b   1.000
_cell.length_c   1.000
_cell.angle_alpha   90.00
_cell.angle_beta   90.00
_cell.angle_gamma   90.00
#
_symmetry.space_group_name_H-M   'P 1'
#
loop_
_entity.id
_entity.type
_entity.pdbx_description
1 polymer ?
#
loop_
_entity_poly.entity_id
_entity_poly.type
_entity_poly.pdbx_seq_one_letter_code
_entity_poly.pdbx_strand_id
1 'polypeptide(L)'
;MLKRKIDDYIRNYYETTRNALLVTGARQIGKTYSIRQFGKTFRSFVEINFLETPEAVGLFEGARNSGDMLLRLSALTSVPLIKGETLVFFDEVQECPEIVTAIKFLVDEGSYRYILSGSLLGVELKDLRSEPVGYMGVKDMYPLDFEEFISCVGISDTVIGALREAWKRREAVDEFVHGKIMELFRLYLVVG
;
A
#
# COMPACT_ATOMS: atom_id res chain seq x y z
N MET A 1 -10.67 12.38 7.67
CA MET A 1 -9.52 11.55 7.29
C MET A 1 -9.84 10.98 5.92
N LEU A 2 -8.98 11.12 4.94
CA LEU A 2 -9.21 10.59 3.59
C LEU A 2 -9.16 9.06 3.64
N LYS A 3 -10.29 8.42 3.40
CA LYS A 3 -10.37 6.96 3.27
C LYS A 3 -10.16 6.59 1.81
N ARG A 4 -9.23 5.66 1.56
CA ARG A 4 -8.91 5.15 0.23
C ARG A 4 -9.34 3.69 0.10
N LYS A 5 -9.71 3.26 -1.10
CA LYS A 5 -10.04 1.84 -1.39
C LYS A 5 -8.87 0.91 -1.09
N ILE A 6 -7.64 1.41 -1.24
CA ILE A 6 -6.43 0.67 -0.91
C ILE A 6 -6.34 0.35 0.59
N ASP A 7 -6.88 1.21 1.48
CA ASP A 7 -6.82 0.99 2.93
C ASP A 7 -7.60 -0.26 3.33
N ASP A 8 -8.80 -0.44 2.76
CA ASP A 8 -9.62 -1.64 2.98
C ASP A 8 -8.97 -2.88 2.34
N TYR A 9 -8.34 -2.72 1.15
CA TYR A 9 -7.62 -3.81 0.50
C TYR A 9 -6.45 -4.31 1.36
N ILE A 10 -5.59 -3.41 1.86
CA ILE A 10 -4.44 -3.76 2.70
C ILE A 10 -4.92 -4.53 3.95
N ARG A 11 -5.96 -4.04 4.61
CA ARG A 11 -6.53 -4.69 5.79
C ARG A 11 -7.00 -6.11 5.50
N ASN A 12 -7.86 -6.28 4.49
CA ASN A 12 -8.39 -7.58 4.08
C ASN A 12 -7.28 -8.55 3.64
N TYR A 13 -6.24 -8.04 2.96
CA TYR A 13 -5.10 -8.84 2.54
C TYR A 13 -4.41 -9.48 3.75
N TYR A 14 -4.09 -8.71 4.79
CA TYR A 14 -3.41 -9.22 5.97
C TYR A 14 -4.30 -10.01 6.93
N GLU A 15 -5.61 -10.00 6.77
CA GLU A 15 -6.53 -10.91 7.45
C GLU A 15 -6.47 -12.33 6.85
N THR A 16 -6.17 -12.44 5.55
CA THR A 16 -6.23 -13.72 4.81
C THR A 16 -4.87 -14.36 4.55
N THR A 17 -3.76 -13.60 4.62
CA THR A 17 -2.42 -14.10 4.32
C THR A 17 -1.35 -13.50 5.22
N ARG A 18 -0.21 -14.19 5.27
CA ARG A 18 1.03 -13.69 5.90
C ARG A 18 2.07 -13.21 4.88
N ASN A 19 1.78 -13.34 3.60
CA ASN A 19 2.67 -12.90 2.55
C ASN A 19 2.93 -11.39 2.62
N ALA A 20 4.05 -10.97 2.08
CA ALA A 20 4.33 -9.56 1.89
C ALA A 20 3.36 -8.95 0.85
N LEU A 21 3.09 -7.66 0.94
CA LEU A 21 2.31 -6.92 -0.04
C LEU A 21 3.17 -5.80 -0.63
N LEU A 22 3.31 -5.78 -1.94
CA LEU A 22 3.90 -4.67 -2.68
C LEU A 22 2.78 -3.77 -3.22
N VAL A 23 2.76 -2.52 -2.78
CA VAL A 23 1.86 -1.47 -3.29
C VAL A 23 2.61 -0.65 -4.33
N THR A 24 2.18 -0.76 -5.59
CA THR A 24 2.78 -0.03 -6.72
C THR A 24 1.88 1.11 -7.17
N GLY A 25 2.41 2.05 -7.93
CA GLY A 25 1.64 3.16 -8.50
C GLY A 25 2.47 4.43 -8.66
N ALA A 26 1.88 5.45 -9.28
CA ALA A 26 2.55 6.71 -9.55
C ALA A 26 3.11 7.38 -8.28
N ARG A 27 4.06 8.29 -8.45
CA ARG A 27 4.55 9.12 -7.33
C ARG A 27 3.43 10.01 -6.80
N GLN A 28 3.46 10.30 -5.50
CA GLN A 28 2.58 11.27 -4.82
C GLN A 28 1.07 10.94 -4.79
N ILE A 29 0.66 9.71 -5.09
CA ILE A 29 -0.75 9.28 -5.00
C ILE A 29 -1.18 8.83 -3.60
N GLY A 30 -0.26 8.84 -2.62
CA GLY A 30 -0.57 8.56 -1.22
C GLY A 30 -0.25 7.13 -0.76
N LYS A 31 0.59 6.35 -1.47
CA LYS A 31 1.01 4.97 -1.06
C LYS A 31 1.53 4.95 0.37
N THR A 32 2.59 5.71 0.63
CA THR A 32 3.24 5.81 1.94
C THR A 32 2.27 6.25 3.03
N TYR A 33 1.35 7.19 2.73
CA TYR A 33 0.33 7.63 3.67
C TYR A 33 -0.59 6.48 4.09
N SER A 34 -1.18 5.75 3.14
CA SER A 34 -2.07 4.62 3.42
C SER A 34 -1.37 3.52 4.21
N ILE A 35 -0.12 3.20 3.85
CA ILE A 35 0.68 2.20 4.56
C ILE A 35 0.99 2.66 5.99
N ARG A 36 1.37 3.91 6.21
CA ARG A 36 1.59 4.47 7.56
C ARG A 36 0.31 4.42 8.41
N GLN A 37 -0.89 4.67 7.82
CA GLN A 37 -2.15 4.53 8.56
C GLN A 37 -2.41 3.07 8.97
N PHE A 38 -2.13 2.11 8.09
CA PHE A 38 -2.20 0.70 8.42
C PHE A 38 -1.16 0.31 9.49
N GLY A 39 0.05 0.82 9.41
CA GLY A 39 1.13 0.59 10.38
C GLY A 39 0.74 0.97 11.82
N LYS A 40 -0.12 1.99 12.00
CA LYS A 40 -0.63 2.39 13.32
C LYS A 40 -1.50 1.32 14.01
N THR A 41 -1.95 0.31 13.29
CA THR A 41 -2.70 -0.82 13.88
C THR A 41 -1.79 -1.87 14.53
N PHE A 42 -0.48 -1.80 14.30
CA PHE A 42 0.52 -2.67 14.90
C PHE A 42 1.10 -2.04 16.16
N ARG A 43 1.56 -2.88 17.07
CA ARG A 43 2.25 -2.44 18.28
C ARG A 43 3.62 -1.80 18.00
N SER A 44 4.26 -2.27 16.93
CA SER A 44 5.52 -1.73 16.42
C SER A 44 5.45 -1.55 14.91
N PHE A 45 5.94 -0.42 14.43
CA PHE A 45 5.99 -0.08 13.02
C PHE A 45 7.39 0.44 12.67
N VAL A 46 8.08 -0.28 11.82
CA VAL A 46 9.41 0.07 11.31
C VAL A 46 9.27 0.48 9.86
N GLU A 47 9.71 1.67 9.53
CA GLU A 47 9.74 2.19 8.17
C GLU A 47 11.18 2.41 7.72
N ILE A 48 11.53 1.89 6.55
CA ILE A 48 12.83 2.06 5.90
C ILE A 48 12.57 2.57 4.50
N ASN A 49 12.99 3.81 4.23
CA ASN A 49 12.91 4.42 2.92
C ASN A 49 14.30 4.39 2.28
N PHE A 50 14.44 3.64 1.17
CA PHE A 50 15.74 3.45 0.52
C PHE A 50 16.27 4.71 -0.18
N LEU A 51 15.43 5.69 -0.50
CA LEU A 51 15.87 7.02 -0.97
C LEU A 51 16.44 7.87 0.17
N GLU A 52 15.83 7.81 1.36
CA GLU A 52 16.24 8.61 2.53
C GLU A 52 17.40 7.95 3.27
N THR A 53 17.50 6.62 3.20
CA THR A 53 18.49 5.80 3.90
C THR A 53 19.15 4.83 2.92
N PRO A 54 20.01 5.32 1.99
CA PRO A 54 20.65 4.47 0.97
C PRO A 54 21.49 3.33 1.55
N GLU A 55 22.08 3.52 2.75
CA GLU A 55 22.84 2.47 3.45
C GLU A 55 21.99 1.27 3.83
N ALA A 56 20.66 1.39 3.87
CA ALA A 56 19.76 0.30 4.16
C ALA A 56 19.76 -0.80 3.06
N VAL A 57 20.27 -0.54 1.86
CA VAL A 57 20.53 -1.56 0.83
C VAL A 57 21.43 -2.65 1.39
N GLY A 58 22.42 -2.29 2.21
CA GLY A 58 23.29 -3.21 2.92
C GLY A 58 22.60 -4.24 3.81
N LEU A 59 21.29 -4.07 4.12
CA LEU A 59 20.51 -5.08 4.84
C LEU A 59 20.51 -6.43 4.09
N PHE A 60 20.52 -6.39 2.76
CA PHE A 60 20.36 -7.54 1.89
C PHE A 60 21.65 -7.99 1.21
N GLU A 61 22.62 -7.08 1.06
CA GLU A 61 23.92 -7.37 0.43
C GLU A 61 24.68 -8.44 1.19
N GLY A 62 24.99 -9.55 0.50
CA GLY A 62 25.78 -10.65 1.07
C GLY A 62 25.14 -11.32 2.30
N ALA A 63 23.86 -11.04 2.61
CA ALA A 63 23.15 -11.75 3.67
C ALA A 63 22.99 -13.23 3.31
N ARG A 64 23.35 -14.13 4.24
CA ARG A 64 23.36 -15.58 4.00
C ARG A 64 22.01 -16.22 4.30
N ASN A 65 21.23 -15.60 5.16
CA ASN A 65 19.94 -16.12 5.64
C ASN A 65 19.08 -14.97 6.23
N SER A 66 17.84 -15.26 6.60
CA SER A 66 16.92 -14.31 7.23
C SER A 66 17.44 -13.78 8.58
N GLY A 67 18.16 -14.58 9.34
CA GLY A 67 18.74 -14.17 10.64
C GLY A 67 19.74 -13.03 10.50
N ASP A 68 20.62 -13.08 9.49
CA ASP A 68 21.54 -11.99 9.19
C ASP A 68 20.79 -10.70 8.84
N MET A 69 19.75 -10.80 8.00
CA MET A 69 18.93 -9.66 7.61
C MET A 69 18.19 -9.03 8.81
N LEU A 70 17.62 -9.86 9.68
CA LEU A 70 16.90 -9.41 10.86
C LEU A 70 17.84 -8.78 11.91
N LEU A 71 19.05 -9.32 12.05
CA LEU A 71 20.07 -8.72 12.91
C LEU A 71 20.46 -7.34 12.42
N ARG A 72 20.71 -7.19 11.11
CA ARG A 72 21.04 -5.89 10.50
C ARG A 72 19.86 -4.92 10.60
N LEU A 73 18.64 -5.39 10.39
CA LEU A 73 17.43 -4.59 10.57
C LEU A 73 17.32 -4.07 12.00
N SER A 74 17.59 -4.93 13.00
CA SER A 74 17.60 -4.54 14.40
C SER A 74 18.69 -3.51 14.74
N ALA A 75 19.80 -3.54 14.01
CA ALA A 75 20.88 -2.57 14.19
C ALA A 75 20.59 -1.21 13.51
N LEU A 76 19.83 -1.22 12.43
CA LEU A 76 19.49 -0.03 11.65
C LEU A 76 18.38 0.79 12.31
N THR A 77 17.41 0.15 12.96
CA THR A 77 16.25 0.81 13.57
C THR A 77 16.37 0.95 15.08
N SER A 78 15.93 2.09 15.63
CA SER A 78 15.74 2.28 17.08
C SER A 78 14.38 1.78 17.57
N VAL A 79 13.47 1.41 16.65
CA VAL A 79 12.15 0.91 16.98
C VAL A 79 12.24 -0.58 17.36
N PRO A 80 11.67 -1.01 18.49
CA PRO A 80 11.75 -2.40 18.90
C PRO A 80 11.00 -3.33 17.93
N LEU A 81 11.67 -4.40 17.51
CA LEU A 81 11.08 -5.47 16.70
C LEU A 81 10.41 -6.50 17.61
N ILE A 82 9.08 -6.55 17.60
CA ILE A 82 8.27 -7.42 18.46
C ILE A 82 7.67 -8.53 17.58
N LYS A 83 8.05 -9.77 17.87
CA LYS A 83 7.60 -10.95 17.10
C LYS A 83 6.08 -11.05 17.08
N GLY A 84 5.52 -11.15 15.86
CA GLY A 84 4.07 -11.23 15.61
C GLY A 84 3.32 -9.90 15.69
N GLU A 85 3.95 -8.82 16.20
CA GLU A 85 3.30 -7.53 16.46
C GLU A 85 3.96 -6.35 15.71
N THR A 86 4.99 -6.62 14.88
CA THR A 86 5.67 -5.60 14.08
C THR A 86 5.26 -5.69 12.61
N LEU A 87 4.95 -4.53 12.03
CA LEU A 87 4.93 -4.33 10.58
C LEU A 87 6.24 -3.64 10.17
N VAL A 88 6.95 -4.24 9.22
CA VAL A 88 8.13 -3.64 8.58
C VAL A 88 7.70 -3.13 7.20
N PHE A 89 7.93 -1.85 6.97
CA PHE A 89 7.62 -1.16 5.72
C PHE A 89 8.91 -0.78 5.00
N PHE A 90 9.07 -1.27 3.79
CA PHE A 90 10.13 -0.90 2.88
C PHE A 90 9.57 0.02 1.79
N ASP A 91 9.96 1.28 1.81
CA ASP A 91 9.52 2.30 0.85
C ASP A 91 10.56 2.55 -0.22
N GLU A 92 10.09 2.90 -1.41
CA GLU A 92 10.90 3.18 -2.61
C GLU A 92 11.81 1.99 -3.00
N VAL A 93 11.22 0.78 -3.05
CA VAL A 93 11.95 -0.49 -3.26
C VAL A 93 12.64 -0.60 -4.62
N GLN A 94 12.36 0.28 -5.58
CA GLN A 94 13.11 0.35 -6.83
C GLN A 94 14.58 0.77 -6.63
N GLU A 95 14.91 1.37 -5.49
CA GLU A 95 16.27 1.73 -5.09
C GLU A 95 17.04 0.54 -4.46
N CYS A 96 16.34 -0.58 -4.19
CA CYS A 96 16.91 -1.80 -3.61
C CYS A 96 16.28 -3.05 -4.25
N PRO A 97 16.65 -3.42 -5.48
CA PRO A 97 16.08 -4.58 -6.20
C PRO A 97 16.27 -5.92 -5.47
N GLU A 98 17.33 -6.04 -4.67
CA GLU A 98 17.65 -7.23 -3.89
C GLU A 98 16.55 -7.65 -2.93
N ILE A 99 15.74 -6.69 -2.45
CA ILE A 99 14.63 -6.97 -1.52
C ILE A 99 13.61 -7.95 -2.10
N VAL A 100 13.40 -7.93 -3.42
CA VAL A 100 12.43 -8.81 -4.09
C VAL A 100 12.83 -10.27 -3.94
N THR A 101 14.12 -10.56 -4.04
CA THR A 101 14.65 -11.91 -3.81
C THR A 101 14.70 -12.25 -2.32
N ALA A 102 15.06 -11.26 -1.49
CA ALA A 102 15.22 -11.42 -0.04
C ALA A 102 13.89 -11.61 0.70
N ILE A 103 12.81 -11.00 0.20
CA ILE A 103 11.51 -10.98 0.92
C ILE A 103 10.96 -12.38 1.20
N LYS A 104 11.19 -13.35 0.33
CA LYS A 104 10.76 -14.73 0.54
C LYS A 104 11.34 -15.32 1.82
N PHE A 105 12.62 -15.07 2.10
CA PHE A 105 13.28 -15.59 3.29
C PHE A 105 12.76 -14.94 4.58
N LEU A 106 12.42 -13.66 4.50
CA LEU A 106 11.83 -12.91 5.60
C LEU A 106 10.39 -13.35 5.89
N VAL A 107 9.59 -13.61 4.84
CA VAL A 107 8.22 -14.13 4.96
C VAL A 107 8.22 -15.55 5.50
N ASP A 108 9.12 -16.42 5.02
CA ASP A 108 9.27 -17.82 5.50
C ASP A 108 9.68 -17.87 6.97
N GLU A 109 10.56 -16.98 7.41
CA GLU A 109 10.98 -16.89 8.81
C GLU A 109 9.78 -16.53 9.72
N GLY A 110 8.85 -15.69 9.24
CA GLY A 110 7.53 -15.50 9.81
C GLY A 110 7.44 -14.69 11.10
N SER A 111 8.54 -14.05 11.56
CA SER A 111 8.52 -13.23 12.79
C SER A 111 7.74 -11.93 12.65
N TYR A 112 7.73 -11.32 11.47
CA TYR A 112 7.14 -10.00 11.23
C TYR A 112 6.22 -10.01 10.00
N ARG A 113 5.46 -8.94 9.84
CA ARG A 113 4.70 -8.65 8.61
C ARG A 113 5.48 -7.65 7.78
N TYR A 114 5.42 -7.78 6.47
CA TYR A 114 6.20 -6.97 5.53
C TYR A 114 5.29 -6.34 4.50
N ILE A 115 5.37 -5.02 4.35
CA ILE A 115 4.73 -4.27 3.28
C ILE A 115 5.79 -3.46 2.53
N LEU A 116 5.64 -3.36 1.23
CA LEU A 116 6.57 -2.67 0.35
C LEU A 116 5.83 -1.62 -0.46
N SER A 117 6.50 -0.56 -0.84
CA SER A 117 5.99 0.34 -1.87
C SER A 117 7.08 0.75 -2.86
N GLY A 118 6.63 1.03 -4.10
CA GLY A 118 7.52 1.48 -5.16
C GLY A 118 6.78 2.25 -6.24
N SER A 119 7.51 3.06 -6.99
CA SER A 119 6.95 3.78 -8.14
C SER A 119 6.99 2.93 -9.41
N LEU A 120 5.94 2.99 -10.25
CA LEU A 120 5.84 2.27 -11.53
C LEU A 120 6.80 2.79 -12.62
N LEU A 121 7.57 3.83 -12.35
CA LEU A 121 8.38 4.52 -13.36
C LEU A 121 9.75 3.86 -13.63
N GLY A 122 10.08 2.77 -12.96
CA GLY A 122 11.30 1.99 -13.26
C GLY A 122 11.00 0.87 -14.25
N VAL A 123 11.68 0.85 -15.38
CA VAL A 123 11.67 -0.25 -16.38
C VAL A 123 12.07 -1.58 -15.73
N GLU A 124 12.77 -1.53 -14.61
CA GLU A 124 13.28 -2.64 -13.80
C GLU A 124 12.19 -3.36 -12.97
N LEU A 125 11.04 -2.72 -12.68
CA LEU A 125 9.90 -3.41 -12.06
C LEU A 125 9.28 -4.47 -12.99
N LYS A 126 9.63 -4.51 -14.28
CA LYS A 126 9.25 -5.63 -15.16
C LYS A 126 9.92 -6.93 -14.74
N ASP A 127 11.12 -6.86 -14.18
CA ASP A 127 11.83 -8.02 -13.62
C ASP A 127 11.30 -8.38 -12.22
N LEU A 128 10.74 -7.39 -11.48
CA LEU A 128 10.00 -7.62 -10.25
C LEU A 128 8.66 -8.37 -10.46
N ARG A 129 8.16 -8.42 -11.70
CA ARG A 129 7.02 -9.27 -12.10
C ARG A 129 7.39 -10.75 -12.23
N SER A 130 8.64 -11.13 -12.15
CA SER A 130 9.01 -12.48 -11.77
C SER A 130 8.84 -12.64 -10.26
N GLU A 131 7.58 -12.51 -9.82
CA GLU A 131 7.14 -12.65 -8.44
C GLU A 131 7.81 -13.86 -7.81
N PRO A 132 8.31 -13.76 -6.56
CA PRO A 132 8.46 -14.94 -5.74
C PRO A 132 7.06 -15.49 -5.49
N VAL A 133 6.59 -16.33 -6.45
CA VAL A 133 5.26 -16.92 -6.45
C VAL A 133 4.99 -17.52 -5.07
N GLY A 134 3.94 -17.02 -4.41
CA GLY A 134 3.52 -17.51 -3.11
C GLY A 134 4.05 -16.75 -1.88
N TYR A 135 4.92 -15.74 -2.01
CA TYR A 135 5.47 -14.97 -0.87
C TYR A 135 5.08 -13.50 -0.84
N MET A 136 4.70 -12.95 -1.98
CA MET A 136 4.35 -11.55 -2.12
C MET A 136 3.17 -11.37 -3.07
N GLY A 137 2.16 -10.61 -2.65
CA GLY A 137 1.12 -10.09 -3.54
C GLY A 137 1.48 -8.69 -4.05
N VAL A 138 0.99 -8.35 -5.23
CA VAL A 138 1.16 -7.00 -5.81
C VAL A 138 -0.20 -6.34 -5.95
N LYS A 139 -0.29 -5.08 -5.55
CA LYS A 139 -1.49 -4.25 -5.68
C LYS A 139 -1.16 -2.89 -6.28
N ASP A 140 -1.74 -2.61 -7.42
CA ASP A 140 -1.66 -1.27 -8.00
C ASP A 140 -2.58 -0.31 -7.24
N MET A 141 -2.02 0.84 -6.87
CA MET A 141 -2.74 2.00 -6.37
C MET A 141 -2.79 3.07 -7.46
N TYR A 142 -3.96 3.63 -7.64
CA TYR A 142 -4.23 4.68 -8.61
C TYR A 142 -4.43 6.04 -7.92
N PRO A 143 -4.37 7.16 -8.63
CA PRO A 143 -4.86 8.44 -8.13
C PRO A 143 -6.28 8.34 -7.58
N LEU A 144 -6.73 9.36 -6.88
CA LEU A 144 -8.07 9.41 -6.31
C LEU A 144 -9.11 9.18 -7.41
N ASP A 145 -9.97 8.17 -7.25
CA ASP A 145 -11.11 8.01 -8.16
C ASP A 145 -12.27 8.95 -7.76
N PHE A 146 -13.25 9.09 -8.65
CA PHE A 146 -14.36 10.00 -8.41
C PHE A 146 -15.18 9.64 -7.16
N GLU A 147 -15.35 8.36 -6.86
CA GLU A 147 -16.08 7.92 -5.68
C GLU A 147 -15.32 8.24 -4.38
N GLU A 148 -14.01 8.01 -4.37
CA GLU A 148 -13.13 8.42 -3.25
C GLU A 148 -13.18 9.95 -3.07
N PHE A 149 -13.15 10.71 -4.19
CA PHE A 149 -13.25 12.17 -4.18
C PHE A 149 -14.55 12.67 -3.58
N ILE A 150 -15.72 12.17 -4.04
CA ILE A 150 -17.00 12.61 -3.50
C ILE A 150 -17.20 12.23 -2.04
N SER A 151 -16.69 11.08 -1.61
CA SER A 151 -16.65 10.69 -0.19
C SER A 151 -15.80 11.67 0.63
N CYS A 152 -14.66 12.11 0.09
CA CYS A 152 -13.77 13.06 0.74
C CYS A 152 -14.41 14.44 0.94
N VAL A 153 -15.23 14.90 -0.01
CA VAL A 153 -15.95 16.18 0.09
C VAL A 153 -17.29 16.08 0.83
N GLY A 154 -17.58 14.95 1.46
CA GLY A 154 -18.67 14.77 2.42
C GLY A 154 -19.96 14.16 1.85
N ILE A 155 -19.92 13.56 0.66
CA ILE A 155 -21.04 12.73 0.17
C ILE A 155 -21.07 11.43 0.97
N SER A 156 -22.23 11.15 1.58
CA SER A 156 -22.39 9.98 2.44
C SER A 156 -22.42 8.67 1.66
N ASP A 157 -22.00 7.58 2.31
CA ASP A 157 -22.08 6.22 1.76
C ASP A 157 -23.51 5.82 1.36
N THR A 158 -24.53 6.39 2.02
CA THR A 158 -25.95 6.19 1.67
C THR A 158 -26.24 6.71 0.26
N VAL A 159 -25.78 7.91 -0.07
CA VAL A 159 -25.97 8.50 -1.40
C VAL A 159 -25.21 7.69 -2.45
N ILE A 160 -23.95 7.33 -2.17
CA ILE A 160 -23.13 6.51 -3.07
C ILE A 160 -23.80 5.15 -3.31
N GLY A 161 -24.34 4.53 -2.25
CA GLY A 161 -25.08 3.28 -2.34
C GLY A 161 -26.32 3.42 -3.22
N ALA A 162 -27.11 4.48 -3.04
CA ALA A 162 -28.29 4.76 -3.87
C ALA A 162 -27.94 4.93 -5.36
N LEU A 163 -26.86 5.66 -5.66
CA LEU A 163 -26.34 5.80 -7.04
C LEU A 163 -25.97 4.45 -7.67
N ARG A 164 -25.29 3.59 -6.93
CA ARG A 164 -24.90 2.25 -7.37
C ARG A 164 -26.13 1.36 -7.64
N GLU A 165 -27.14 1.41 -6.76
CA GLU A 165 -28.35 0.62 -6.95
C GLU A 165 -29.19 1.13 -8.13
N ALA A 166 -29.33 2.45 -8.30
CA ALA A 166 -29.98 3.04 -9.46
C ALA A 166 -29.30 2.61 -10.77
N TRP A 167 -27.96 2.62 -10.79
CA TRP A 167 -27.16 2.14 -11.92
C TRP A 167 -27.44 0.66 -12.25
N LYS A 168 -27.42 -0.23 -11.22
CA LYS A 168 -27.69 -1.66 -11.41
C LYS A 168 -29.10 -1.92 -11.95
N ARG A 169 -30.10 -1.17 -11.47
CA ARG A 169 -31.48 -1.28 -11.87
C ARG A 169 -31.79 -0.55 -13.16
N ARG A 170 -30.85 0.26 -13.67
CA ARG A 170 -31.04 1.16 -14.83
C ARG A 170 -32.18 2.14 -14.62
N GLU A 171 -32.34 2.65 -13.40
CA GLU A 171 -33.34 3.62 -13.00
C GLU A 171 -32.72 5.03 -12.99
N ALA A 172 -33.58 6.04 -13.20
CA ALA A 172 -33.15 7.43 -13.05
C ALA A 172 -32.87 7.75 -11.58
N VAL A 173 -31.85 8.55 -11.35
CA VAL A 173 -31.54 9.11 -10.04
C VAL A 173 -32.38 10.38 -9.84
N ASP A 174 -32.73 10.69 -8.59
CA ASP A 174 -33.34 11.98 -8.24
C ASP A 174 -32.58 13.15 -8.85
N GLU A 175 -33.30 14.11 -9.44
CA GLU A 175 -32.72 15.21 -10.22
C GLU A 175 -31.81 16.11 -9.37
N PHE A 176 -32.17 16.37 -8.10
CA PHE A 176 -31.35 17.15 -7.18
C PHE A 176 -30.02 16.44 -6.87
N VAL A 177 -30.09 15.13 -6.56
CA VAL A 177 -28.89 14.32 -6.30
C VAL A 177 -28.03 14.27 -7.56
N HIS A 178 -28.60 14.03 -8.74
CA HIS A 178 -27.89 14.02 -10.00
C HIS A 178 -27.18 15.37 -10.26
N GLY A 179 -27.90 16.48 -10.10
CA GLY A 179 -27.32 17.82 -10.25
C GLY A 179 -26.12 18.07 -9.37
N LYS A 180 -26.21 17.67 -8.08
CA LYS A 180 -25.09 17.82 -7.13
C LYS A 180 -23.89 16.95 -7.50
N ILE A 181 -24.13 15.71 -7.91
CA ILE A 181 -23.04 14.81 -8.33
C ILE A 181 -22.36 15.32 -9.60
N MET A 182 -23.11 15.88 -10.56
CA MET A 182 -22.56 16.47 -11.78
C MET A 182 -21.72 17.73 -11.50
N GLU A 183 -22.11 18.56 -10.52
CA GLU A 183 -21.29 19.67 -10.04
C GLU A 183 -19.94 19.19 -9.51
N LEU A 184 -19.95 18.18 -8.64
CA LEU A 184 -18.74 17.57 -8.07
C LEU A 184 -17.88 16.87 -9.13
N PHE A 185 -18.51 16.25 -10.14
CA PHE A 185 -17.78 15.63 -11.24
C PHE A 185 -17.01 16.67 -12.07
N ARG A 186 -17.62 17.81 -12.36
CA ARG A 186 -16.91 18.91 -13.02
C ARG A 186 -15.74 19.43 -12.20
N LEU A 187 -15.91 19.53 -10.88
CA LEU A 187 -14.82 19.92 -9.98
C LEU A 187 -13.69 18.86 -10.00
N TYR A 188 -14.04 17.59 -9.92
CA TYR A 188 -13.09 16.48 -10.00
C TYR A 188 -12.24 16.52 -11.28
N LEU A 189 -12.84 16.84 -12.44
CA LEU A 189 -12.11 16.95 -13.71
C LEU A 189 -11.08 18.09 -13.72
N VAL A 190 -11.19 19.04 -12.80
CA VAL A 190 -10.26 20.19 -12.70
C VAL A 190 -9.16 19.93 -11.67
N VAL A 191 -9.47 19.24 -10.55
CA VAL A 191 -8.57 19.13 -9.40
C VAL A 191 -8.11 17.68 -9.11
N GLY A 192 -8.72 16.69 -9.72
CA GLY A 192 -8.58 15.25 -9.42
C GLY A 192 -7.54 14.44 -10.15
#